data_258f39c97c1530d2ebd72837347db7d4
#
_entry.id   258f39c97c1530d2ebd72837347db7d4
#
_cell.length_a   1.000
_cell.length_b   1.000
_cell.length_c   1.000
_cell.angle_alpha   90.00
_cell.angle_beta   90.00
_cell.angle_gamma   90.00
#
_symmetry.space_group_name_H-M   'P 1'
#
loop_
_entity.id
_entity.type
_entity.pdbx_description
1 polymer ?
#
loop_
_entity_poly.entity_id
_entity_poly.type
_entity_poly.pdbx_seq_one_letter_code
_entity_poly.pdbx_strand_id
1 'polypeptide(L)'
;ALPIYKFQKLNKTPIINSSNYKDLTANINKILKYEVRQANTNNILCSCNFTPEMAQNFYRTVPLNNNNLPYPDLVYKASDAAIGDLDGDGDYELVLKREVSPLDNGSTGIGITPGSCLLEAYKLTTGTFLWRIDLGSNIRQGIHYTPFIVYDLNGDGKAEIAVRTSEGTVFGDGTKIGDVNQDGITDYVDRAPQSATYGRIITGPEFLSIIEGRTGKEVARTDYIYRGEKNKWVTYWGDNWANRMDRFLMGVGHFRSQKGIPSLLMCRGYYKNYQIVALDFTDNKITERWHFDTADNYSDYIGQGNHNLAVGDIDDDGKDEVLYGACVIDHNGKGLYSTKLGHGDAMHLGKFDPTQEGYQVVVCHEEPKEYGNIGTEFRDARTGRILHYIPGNGKDVGRCMVADVDPDSPGCEYWSSEPDGVMYSCKGNELTGKRAPIAKGGDTSYNMTIWWSGSLNRQMLDYLVIHSYTDGRLFNGSDWGVKTASGTKNNACFYGDIWGDWREEVIFVDENDTELRIFTTDFETDYRFHPLMDDHLYRLSATHQNIGYNQPTHPGYYIGSDLNK
;
A
#
# COMPACT_ATOMS: atom_id res chain seq x y z
N ALA A 1 -15.54 46.05 8.24
CA ALA A 1 -16.59 45.17 8.77
C ALA A 1 -16.31 43.77 8.25
N LEU A 2 -16.09 42.81 9.14
CA LEU A 2 -16.00 41.41 8.75
C LEU A 2 -17.36 40.98 8.17
N PRO A 3 -17.41 40.20 7.08
CA PRO A 3 -18.66 39.71 6.55
C PRO A 3 -19.37 38.84 7.59
N ILE A 4 -20.62 39.22 7.92
CA ILE A 4 -21.47 38.41 8.80
C ILE A 4 -21.96 37.24 7.94
N TYR A 5 -21.34 36.06 8.07
CA TYR A 5 -21.86 34.87 7.43
C TYR A 5 -23.15 34.43 8.11
N LYS A 6 -24.22 34.38 7.35
CA LYS A 6 -25.51 33.84 7.81
C LYS A 6 -25.51 32.35 7.45
N PHE A 7 -25.24 31.49 8.43
CA PHE A 7 -25.30 30.03 8.22
C PHE A 7 -26.76 29.57 8.08
N GLN A 8 -26.99 28.70 7.11
CA GLN A 8 -28.27 28.03 6.92
C GLN A 8 -28.04 26.51 7.14
N LYS A 9 -28.93 25.90 7.93
CA LYS A 9 -28.90 24.44 8.10
C LYS A 9 -29.37 23.77 6.82
N LEU A 10 -28.55 22.90 6.24
CA LEU A 10 -28.82 22.22 4.98
C LEU A 10 -29.64 20.93 5.20
N ASN A 11 -29.26 20.13 6.16
CA ASN A 11 -29.92 18.86 6.46
C ASN A 11 -31.09 19.03 7.45
N LYS A 12 -32.22 18.39 7.20
CA LYS A 12 -33.42 18.47 8.06
C LYS A 12 -33.25 17.65 9.34
N THR A 13 -32.65 16.46 9.22
CA THR A 13 -32.38 15.51 10.31
C THR A 13 -30.88 15.37 10.50
N PRO A 14 -30.39 14.97 11.67
CA PRO A 14 -28.98 14.62 11.84
C PRO A 14 -28.53 13.55 10.85
N ILE A 15 -27.30 13.68 10.37
CA ILE A 15 -26.65 12.64 9.58
C ILE A 15 -26.19 11.57 10.56
N ILE A 16 -26.54 10.32 10.31
CA ILE A 16 -26.15 9.14 11.09
C ILE A 16 -25.70 8.04 10.12
N ASN A 17 -24.76 7.21 10.57
CA ASN A 17 -24.20 6.10 9.79
C ASN A 17 -23.57 6.52 8.44
N SER A 18 -23.09 7.75 8.37
CA SER A 18 -22.40 8.29 7.18
C SER A 18 -21.61 9.53 7.54
N SER A 19 -20.50 9.73 6.86
CA SER A 19 -19.62 10.90 6.96
C SER A 19 -19.83 11.92 5.84
N ASN A 20 -20.72 11.69 4.89
CA ASN A 20 -20.89 12.57 3.73
C ASN A 20 -22.28 13.21 3.63
N TYR A 21 -22.33 14.39 2.98
CA TYR A 21 -23.55 15.11 2.68
C TYR A 21 -23.39 15.90 1.39
N LYS A 22 -24.35 15.76 0.46
CA LYS A 22 -24.38 16.51 -0.80
C LYS A 22 -25.26 17.75 -0.67
N ASP A 23 -24.69 18.93 -0.87
CA ASP A 23 -25.43 20.18 -0.94
C ASP A 23 -25.93 20.44 -2.38
N LEU A 24 -27.19 20.09 -2.66
CA LEU A 24 -27.84 20.32 -3.94
C LEU A 24 -28.18 21.79 -4.19
N THR A 25 -27.98 22.68 -3.20
CA THR A 25 -28.30 24.12 -3.28
C THR A 25 -27.06 24.99 -3.48
N ALA A 26 -25.89 24.39 -3.51
CA ALA A 26 -24.62 25.09 -3.63
C ALA A 26 -24.51 25.92 -4.90
N ASN A 27 -24.14 27.19 -4.77
CA ASN A 27 -23.78 28.02 -5.91
C ASN A 27 -22.27 27.96 -6.11
N ILE A 28 -21.81 27.09 -7.01
CA ILE A 28 -20.39 26.83 -7.29
C ILE A 28 -19.62 28.04 -7.83
N ASN A 29 -20.30 29.13 -8.19
CA ASN A 29 -19.67 30.38 -8.62
C ASN A 29 -19.43 31.37 -7.46
N LYS A 30 -19.62 30.93 -6.22
CA LYS A 30 -19.42 31.75 -5.01
C LYS A 30 -18.54 31.03 -4.00
N ILE A 31 -17.83 31.85 -3.22
CA ILE A 31 -17.13 31.31 -2.03
C ILE A 31 -18.22 30.91 -1.03
N LEU A 32 -18.16 29.66 -0.59
CA LEU A 32 -19.04 29.08 0.41
C LEU A 32 -18.20 28.65 1.63
N LYS A 33 -18.81 28.73 2.81
CA LYS A 33 -18.24 28.16 4.03
C LYS A 33 -19.20 27.12 4.55
N TYR A 34 -18.71 25.90 4.78
CA TYR A 34 -19.45 24.82 5.39
C TYR A 34 -18.98 24.57 6.82
N GLU A 35 -19.90 24.20 7.67
CA GLU A 35 -19.63 23.77 9.05
C GLU A 35 -20.42 22.51 9.34
N VAL A 36 -19.74 21.50 9.89
CA VAL A 36 -20.39 20.35 10.50
C VAL A 36 -20.54 20.63 11.98
N ARG A 37 -21.76 20.48 12.50
CA ARG A 37 -22.09 20.80 13.88
C ARG A 37 -22.71 19.60 14.57
N GLN A 38 -22.34 19.41 15.83
CA GLN A 38 -22.92 18.39 16.68
C GLN A 38 -24.41 18.67 16.92
N ALA A 39 -25.27 17.67 16.66
CA ALA A 39 -26.71 17.85 16.58
C ALA A 39 -27.35 18.43 17.86
N ASN A 40 -26.92 18.03 19.03
CA ASN A 40 -27.55 18.39 20.31
C ASN A 40 -26.92 19.61 21.00
N THR A 41 -25.67 19.95 20.68
CA THR A 41 -24.92 21.04 21.33
C THR A 41 -24.68 22.22 20.40
N ASN A 42 -24.83 22.02 19.11
CA ASN A 42 -24.50 22.99 18.05
C ASN A 42 -23.00 23.38 18.02
N ASN A 43 -22.14 22.62 18.70
CA ASN A 43 -20.70 22.81 18.64
C ASN A 43 -20.20 22.53 17.21
N ILE A 44 -19.27 23.34 16.74
CA ILE A 44 -18.62 23.13 15.44
C ILE A 44 -17.63 21.97 15.61
N LEU A 45 -17.80 20.91 14.82
CA LEU A 45 -16.91 19.76 14.77
C LEU A 45 -15.79 20.00 13.74
N CYS A 46 -16.16 20.51 12.57
CA CYS A 46 -15.20 20.93 11.54
C CYS A 46 -15.79 22.02 10.65
N SER A 47 -14.94 22.67 9.88
CA SER A 47 -15.37 23.63 8.86
C SER A 47 -14.43 23.62 7.66
N CYS A 48 -15.00 23.90 6.47
CA CYS A 48 -14.21 24.06 5.26
C CYS A 48 -14.72 25.23 4.43
N ASN A 49 -13.88 25.74 3.55
CA ASN A 49 -14.25 26.74 2.55
C ASN A 49 -14.25 26.08 1.18
N PHE A 50 -15.23 26.42 0.37
CA PHE A 50 -15.28 26.12 -1.05
C PHE A 50 -15.08 27.41 -1.83
N THR A 51 -14.26 27.37 -2.87
CA THR A 51 -14.06 28.49 -3.79
C THR A 51 -14.42 28.06 -5.23
N PRO A 52 -14.80 29.00 -6.10
CA PRO A 52 -15.12 28.69 -7.49
C PRO A 52 -13.98 27.99 -8.26
N GLU A 53 -12.74 28.25 -7.88
CA GLU A 53 -11.56 27.60 -8.48
C GLU A 53 -11.55 26.10 -8.21
N MET A 54 -12.05 25.66 -7.05
CA MET A 54 -12.15 24.25 -6.70
C MET A 54 -13.13 23.47 -7.59
N ALA A 55 -14.10 24.17 -8.21
CA ALA A 55 -15.05 23.56 -9.14
C ALA A 55 -14.54 23.50 -10.59
N GLN A 56 -13.41 24.12 -10.90
CA GLN A 56 -12.89 24.18 -12.27
C GLN A 56 -12.07 22.96 -12.67
N ASN A 57 -11.50 22.26 -11.70
CA ASN A 57 -10.66 21.09 -11.92
C ASN A 57 -11.30 19.84 -11.36
N PHE A 58 -11.15 18.74 -12.07
CA PHE A 58 -11.56 17.39 -11.66
C PHE A 58 -10.62 16.78 -10.60
N TYR A 59 -9.61 17.54 -10.16
CA TYR A 59 -8.59 17.09 -9.24
C TYR A 59 -8.11 18.25 -8.35
N ARG A 60 -7.55 17.88 -7.22
CA ARG A 60 -6.73 18.79 -6.40
C ARG A 60 -5.26 18.58 -6.72
N THR A 61 -4.46 19.64 -6.58
CA THR A 61 -3.02 19.59 -6.83
C THR A 61 -2.22 19.66 -5.54
N VAL A 62 -1.12 18.89 -5.51
CA VAL A 62 -0.05 19.01 -4.51
C VAL A 62 1.23 19.32 -5.27
N PRO A 63 1.70 20.58 -5.28
CA PRO A 63 2.95 20.96 -5.95
C PRO A 63 4.15 20.23 -5.34
N LEU A 64 4.98 19.60 -6.17
CA LEU A 64 6.19 18.93 -5.71
C LEU A 64 7.30 19.92 -5.45
N ASN A 65 7.99 19.79 -4.32
CA ASN A 65 9.10 20.66 -3.97
C ASN A 65 10.39 20.26 -4.69
N ASN A 66 10.68 20.93 -5.80
CA ASN A 66 11.91 20.72 -6.56
C ASN A 66 13.06 21.66 -6.14
N ASN A 67 12.91 22.40 -5.05
CA ASN A 67 13.97 23.24 -4.52
C ASN A 67 14.90 22.46 -3.58
N ASN A 68 16.19 22.80 -3.60
CA ASN A 68 17.20 22.21 -2.71
C ASN A 68 17.26 20.68 -2.76
N LEU A 69 17.11 20.10 -3.94
CA LEU A 69 17.30 18.67 -4.16
C LEU A 69 18.76 18.29 -3.89
N PRO A 70 19.04 17.12 -3.28
CA PRO A 70 20.43 16.67 -3.02
C PRO A 70 21.28 16.57 -4.28
N TYR A 71 20.66 16.23 -5.41
CA TYR A 71 21.28 16.12 -6.73
C TYR A 71 20.48 16.96 -7.73
N PRO A 72 20.73 18.29 -7.81
CA PRO A 72 19.89 19.22 -8.57
C PRO A 72 19.93 19.00 -10.09
N ASP A 73 20.96 18.33 -10.60
CA ASP A 73 21.11 18.01 -12.02
C ASP A 73 20.34 16.75 -12.44
N LEU A 74 19.72 16.04 -11.48
CA LEU A 74 18.96 14.82 -11.72
C LEU A 74 17.46 15.08 -11.63
N VAL A 75 16.68 14.32 -12.42
CA VAL A 75 15.22 14.37 -12.38
C VAL A 75 14.71 13.36 -11.37
N TYR A 76 14.10 13.86 -10.30
CA TYR A 76 13.42 13.06 -9.30
C TYR A 76 11.97 12.81 -9.71
N LYS A 77 11.63 11.55 -9.91
CA LYS A 77 10.28 11.10 -10.28
C LYS A 77 9.48 10.75 -9.03
N ALA A 78 8.19 11.07 -9.04
CA ALA A 78 7.27 10.56 -8.04
C ALA A 78 7.11 9.04 -8.20
N SER A 79 7.06 8.33 -7.08
CA SER A 79 6.84 6.89 -6.99
C SER A 79 5.70 6.62 -6.02
N ASP A 80 5.81 5.57 -5.20
CA ASP A 80 4.79 5.19 -4.25
C ASP A 80 4.59 6.25 -3.16
N ALA A 81 3.37 6.37 -2.67
CA ALA A 81 3.02 7.22 -1.53
C ALA A 81 2.22 6.45 -0.48
N ALA A 82 2.17 6.99 0.72
CA ALA A 82 1.31 6.55 1.81
C ALA A 82 0.71 7.76 2.51
N ILE A 83 -0.41 7.57 3.19
CA ILE A 83 -1.11 8.64 3.91
C ILE A 83 -1.18 8.36 5.41
N GLY A 84 -1.22 9.41 6.21
CA GLY A 84 -1.44 9.35 7.65
C GLY A 84 -1.63 10.75 8.21
N ASP A 85 -2.28 10.86 9.35
CA ASP A 85 -2.38 12.12 10.10
C ASP A 85 -1.06 12.36 10.84
N LEU A 86 -0.15 13.14 10.23
CA LEU A 86 1.22 13.33 10.74
C LEU A 86 1.29 14.34 11.89
N ASP A 87 0.32 15.23 12.04
CA ASP A 87 0.35 16.29 13.06
C ASP A 87 -0.81 16.23 14.07
N GLY A 88 -1.77 15.33 13.88
CA GLY A 88 -2.87 15.08 14.79
C GLY A 88 -4.03 16.07 14.62
N ASP A 89 -4.15 16.70 13.45
CA ASP A 89 -5.21 17.68 13.17
C ASP A 89 -6.49 17.03 12.60
N GLY A 90 -6.44 15.73 12.27
CA GLY A 90 -7.54 14.92 11.74
C GLY A 90 -7.61 14.90 10.22
N ASP A 91 -6.79 15.67 9.51
CA ASP A 91 -6.61 15.60 8.06
C ASP A 91 -5.41 14.70 7.74
N TYR A 92 -5.43 14.00 6.61
CA TYR A 92 -4.28 13.20 6.20
C TYR A 92 -3.22 14.05 5.50
N GLU A 93 -1.96 13.76 5.83
CA GLU A 93 -0.79 14.13 5.05
C GLU A 93 -0.38 12.96 4.16
N LEU A 94 0.37 13.29 3.11
CA LEU A 94 0.97 12.35 2.18
C LEU A 94 2.48 12.28 2.43
N VAL A 95 3.02 11.08 2.52
CA VAL A 95 4.46 10.81 2.40
C VAL A 95 4.73 10.18 1.05
N LEU A 96 5.50 10.87 0.21
CA LEU A 96 5.84 10.48 -1.16
C LEU A 96 7.28 10.00 -1.25
N LYS A 97 7.47 8.84 -1.86
CA LYS A 97 8.79 8.37 -2.29
C LYS A 97 9.15 9.02 -3.64
N ARG A 98 10.36 9.58 -3.73
CA ARG A 98 10.88 10.10 -5.00
C ARG A 98 12.19 9.42 -5.34
N GLU A 99 12.32 9.06 -6.61
CA GLU A 99 13.43 8.23 -7.11
C GLU A 99 14.01 8.78 -8.39
N VAL A 100 15.28 8.51 -8.64
CA VAL A 100 16.00 8.95 -9.85
C VAL A 100 16.16 7.78 -10.82
N SER A 101 15.84 7.99 -12.10
CA SER A 101 16.08 6.98 -13.13
C SER A 101 17.56 6.88 -13.52
N PRO A 102 18.04 5.69 -13.90
CA PRO A 102 17.34 4.41 -14.01
C PRO A 102 17.13 3.74 -12.65
N LEU A 103 15.97 3.09 -12.48
CA LEU A 103 15.66 2.31 -11.29
C LEU A 103 16.04 0.85 -11.47
N ASP A 104 16.51 0.22 -10.39
CA ASP A 104 16.67 -1.24 -10.34
C ASP A 104 15.30 -1.87 -10.06
N ASN A 105 14.77 -2.58 -11.04
CA ASN A 105 13.52 -3.33 -10.90
C ASN A 105 13.67 -4.67 -10.16
N GLY A 106 14.88 -4.96 -9.66
CA GLY A 106 15.17 -6.16 -8.87
C GLY A 106 15.44 -7.42 -9.67
N SER A 107 15.12 -7.47 -10.95
CA SER A 107 15.32 -8.68 -11.77
C SER A 107 16.63 -8.68 -12.52
N THR A 108 17.10 -7.54 -12.99
CA THR A 108 18.27 -7.45 -13.88
C THR A 108 19.50 -6.86 -13.24
N GLY A 109 19.36 -6.12 -12.14
CA GLY A 109 20.47 -5.44 -11.47
C GLY A 109 21.17 -4.47 -12.43
N ILE A 110 20.69 -3.23 -12.52
CA ILE A 110 21.26 -2.21 -13.42
C ILE A 110 22.58 -1.62 -12.95
N GLY A 111 23.13 -2.12 -11.84
CA GLY A 111 24.36 -1.60 -11.25
C GLY A 111 24.11 -0.38 -10.36
N ILE A 112 24.98 0.65 -10.49
CA ILE A 112 24.88 1.85 -9.67
C ILE A 112 23.76 2.74 -10.19
N THR A 113 22.77 3.05 -9.32
CA THR A 113 21.77 4.07 -9.60
C THR A 113 22.30 5.44 -9.26
N PRO A 114 22.02 6.48 -10.06
CA PRO A 114 22.43 7.85 -9.72
C PRO A 114 21.60 8.40 -8.55
N GLY A 115 22.15 9.35 -7.82
CA GLY A 115 21.45 10.05 -6.74
C GLY A 115 21.06 9.15 -5.56
N SER A 116 20.03 9.56 -4.86
CA SER A 116 19.47 8.87 -3.69
C SER A 116 17.94 8.86 -3.72
N CYS A 117 17.33 7.93 -3.00
CA CYS A 117 15.88 7.91 -2.77
C CYS A 117 15.50 8.95 -1.72
N LEU A 118 14.41 9.69 -1.96
CA LEU A 118 13.87 10.67 -1.03
C LEU A 118 12.52 10.23 -0.50
N LEU A 119 12.21 10.61 0.75
CA LEU A 119 10.83 10.68 1.26
C LEU A 119 10.49 12.15 1.50
N GLU A 120 9.32 12.57 1.05
CA GLU A 120 8.84 13.95 1.19
C GLU A 120 7.42 13.96 1.74
N ALA A 121 7.15 14.83 2.72
CA ALA A 121 5.81 14.97 3.27
C ALA A 121 5.11 16.24 2.80
N TYR A 122 3.80 16.13 2.57
CA TYR A 122 2.93 17.20 2.08
C TYR A 122 1.56 17.17 2.75
N LYS A 123 1.00 18.34 3.08
CA LYS A 123 -0.42 18.45 3.46
C LYS A 123 -1.30 18.27 2.22
N LEU A 124 -2.20 17.29 2.24
CA LEU A 124 -3.11 17.04 1.13
C LEU A 124 -4.13 18.15 0.90
N THR A 125 -4.57 18.80 1.99
CA THR A 125 -5.60 19.86 1.93
C THR A 125 -5.08 21.16 1.36
N THR A 126 -3.79 21.47 1.51
CA THR A 126 -3.18 22.75 1.08
C THR A 126 -2.07 22.61 0.06
N GLY A 127 -1.57 21.40 -0.17
CA GLY A 127 -0.38 21.15 -1.00
C GLY A 127 0.93 21.64 -0.36
N THR A 128 0.92 21.96 0.93
CA THR A 128 2.09 22.50 1.62
C THR A 128 3.15 21.43 1.82
N PHE A 129 4.36 21.67 1.33
CA PHE A 129 5.54 20.86 1.64
C PHE A 129 5.93 21.00 3.11
N LEU A 130 6.17 19.87 3.79
CA LEU A 130 6.53 19.84 5.20
C LEU A 130 8.02 19.59 5.41
N TRP A 131 8.55 18.48 4.89
CA TRP A 131 9.96 18.09 5.04
C TRP A 131 10.39 17.12 3.95
N ARG A 132 11.71 16.92 3.87
CA ARG A 132 12.38 15.93 3.01
C ARG A 132 13.39 15.15 3.80
N ILE A 133 13.44 13.84 3.57
CA ILE A 133 14.49 12.93 4.02
C ILE A 133 15.25 12.47 2.79
N ASP A 134 16.58 12.56 2.85
CA ASP A 134 17.48 11.94 1.87
C ASP A 134 17.98 10.62 2.46
N LEU A 135 17.60 9.50 1.89
CA LEU A 135 17.99 8.18 2.39
C LEU A 135 19.47 7.84 2.12
N GLY A 136 20.14 8.59 1.26
CA GLY A 136 21.56 8.44 0.96
C GLY A 136 21.88 7.28 0.00
N SER A 137 23.17 7.16 -0.35
CA SER A 137 23.66 6.19 -1.35
C SER A 137 23.54 4.72 -0.90
N ASN A 138 23.48 4.48 0.42
CA ASN A 138 23.42 3.13 0.97
C ASN A 138 21.99 2.53 0.99
N ILE A 139 20.98 3.28 0.54
CA ILE A 139 19.62 2.78 0.34
C ILE A 139 19.35 2.72 -1.16
N ARG A 140 19.25 1.50 -1.69
CA ARG A 140 18.97 1.28 -3.11
C ARG A 140 17.57 1.77 -3.46
N GLN A 141 17.45 2.39 -4.63
CA GLN A 141 16.18 2.80 -5.20
C GLN A 141 15.50 1.64 -5.94
N GLY A 142 14.18 1.64 -5.97
CA GLY A 142 13.38 0.66 -6.67
C GLY A 142 12.35 -0.03 -5.78
N ILE A 143 11.40 -0.67 -6.40
CA ILE A 143 10.18 -1.20 -5.76
C ILE A 143 10.44 -2.24 -4.65
N HIS A 144 11.57 -2.95 -4.71
CA HIS A 144 11.90 -3.99 -3.73
C HIS A 144 12.77 -3.52 -2.57
N TYR A 145 13.29 -2.28 -2.62
CA TYR A 145 14.40 -1.88 -1.76
C TYR A 145 14.05 -0.86 -0.71
N THR A 146 12.98 -0.11 -0.91
CA THR A 146 12.63 1.03 -0.06
C THR A 146 11.14 1.01 0.29
N PRO A 147 10.65 -0.06 0.95
CA PRO A 147 9.33 0.00 1.59
C PRO A 147 9.38 0.99 2.75
N PHE A 148 8.27 1.64 3.02
CA PHE A 148 8.09 2.49 4.18
C PHE A 148 6.64 2.41 4.68
N ILE A 149 6.43 2.68 5.95
CA ILE A 149 5.13 2.67 6.61
C ILE A 149 4.84 4.06 7.14
N VAL A 150 3.60 4.49 7.01
CA VAL A 150 3.04 5.68 7.68
C VAL A 150 1.87 5.21 8.52
N TYR A 151 2.01 5.27 9.84
CA TYR A 151 1.00 4.79 10.77
C TYR A 151 1.24 5.33 12.18
N ASP A 152 0.19 5.50 12.98
CA ASP A 152 0.31 5.82 14.40
C ASP A 152 0.85 4.59 15.16
N LEU A 153 2.18 4.52 15.30
CA LEU A 153 2.89 3.37 15.85
C LEU A 153 2.91 3.36 17.39
N ASN A 154 2.66 4.49 18.04
CA ASN A 154 2.70 4.63 19.49
C ASN A 154 1.33 4.87 20.13
N GLY A 155 0.28 5.10 19.33
CA GLY A 155 -1.10 5.30 19.78
C GLY A 155 -1.38 6.70 20.31
N ASP A 156 -0.59 7.71 19.90
CA ASP A 156 -0.77 9.11 20.36
C ASP A 156 -1.68 9.93 19.43
N GLY A 157 -2.20 9.34 18.37
CA GLY A 157 -3.06 9.97 17.36
C GLY A 157 -2.30 10.70 16.28
N LYS A 158 -0.98 10.50 16.15
CA LYS A 158 -0.15 11.04 15.07
C LYS A 158 0.64 9.92 14.43
N ALA A 159 0.71 9.94 13.10
CA ALA A 159 1.44 8.91 12.40
C ALA A 159 2.95 9.17 12.40
N GLU A 160 3.72 8.14 12.70
CA GLU A 160 5.16 8.07 12.44
C GLU A 160 5.43 7.49 11.05
N ILE A 161 6.67 7.70 10.59
CA ILE A 161 7.21 7.02 9.41
C ILE A 161 8.25 5.99 9.87
N ALA A 162 8.11 4.76 9.41
CA ALA A 162 9.13 3.73 9.55
C ALA A 162 9.77 3.43 8.20
N VAL A 163 11.09 3.46 8.13
CA VAL A 163 11.83 3.22 6.88
C VAL A 163 13.23 2.66 7.18
N ARG A 164 13.76 1.88 6.24
CA ARG A 164 15.15 1.43 6.30
C ARG A 164 16.11 2.59 6.03
N THR A 165 17.11 2.75 6.89
CA THR A 165 18.14 3.79 6.83
C THR A 165 19.54 3.20 6.93
N SER A 166 20.55 4.02 6.69
CA SER A 166 21.96 3.66 6.83
C SER A 166 22.81 4.91 7.08
N GLU A 167 24.08 4.74 7.24
CA GLU A 167 25.03 5.86 7.24
C GLU A 167 24.87 6.69 5.97
N GLY A 168 24.90 8.00 6.13
CA GLY A 168 24.63 8.94 5.05
C GLY A 168 23.19 9.44 4.95
N THR A 169 22.20 8.80 5.58
CA THR A 169 20.81 9.29 5.64
C THR A 169 20.75 10.65 6.31
N VAL A 170 20.03 11.61 5.70
CA VAL A 170 19.76 12.96 6.24
C VAL A 170 18.26 13.11 6.48
N PHE A 171 17.89 13.39 7.72
CA PHE A 171 16.48 13.52 8.16
C PHE A 171 15.90 14.91 7.86
N GLY A 172 14.58 15.05 8.04
CA GLY A 172 13.84 16.28 7.75
C GLY A 172 14.28 17.49 8.57
N ASP A 173 14.82 17.29 9.78
CA ASP A 173 15.40 18.32 10.63
C ASP A 173 16.87 18.64 10.30
N GLY A 174 17.45 18.00 9.28
CA GLY A 174 18.84 18.16 8.85
C GLY A 174 19.85 17.32 9.64
N THR A 175 19.43 16.52 10.61
CA THR A 175 20.33 15.59 11.30
C THR A 175 20.74 14.46 10.36
N LYS A 176 21.96 13.91 10.55
CA LYS A 176 22.55 12.92 9.66
C LYS A 176 23.05 11.71 10.43
N ILE A 177 22.84 10.52 9.90
CA ILE A 177 23.54 9.31 10.37
C ILE A 177 24.98 9.38 9.86
N GLY A 178 25.93 9.59 10.77
CA GLY A 178 27.37 9.61 10.48
C GLY A 178 27.97 8.22 10.41
N ASP A 179 29.29 8.15 10.53
CA ASP A 179 30.08 6.91 10.66
C ASP A 179 29.83 6.30 12.06
N VAL A 180 28.86 5.39 12.15
CA VAL A 180 28.39 4.80 13.42
C VAL A 180 29.34 3.73 13.91
N ASN A 181 29.91 2.95 12.99
CA ASN A 181 30.84 1.85 13.30
C ASN A 181 32.31 2.30 13.40
N GLN A 182 32.60 3.59 13.13
CA GLN A 182 33.91 4.25 13.22
C GLN A 182 34.98 3.59 12.34
N ASP A 183 34.60 3.06 11.18
CA ASP A 183 35.54 2.45 10.22
C ASP A 183 36.10 3.42 9.19
N GLY A 184 35.64 4.68 9.20
CA GLY A 184 36.02 5.75 8.26
C GLY A 184 35.31 5.65 6.91
N ILE A 185 34.35 4.76 6.75
CA ILE A 185 33.58 4.55 5.52
C ILE A 185 32.12 4.93 5.78
N THR A 186 31.50 5.66 4.87
CA THR A 186 30.07 6.01 4.91
C THR A 186 29.36 5.80 3.57
N ASP A 187 30.04 5.19 2.60
CA ASP A 187 29.49 4.77 1.30
C ASP A 187 29.91 3.30 1.06
N TYR A 188 28.95 2.41 1.11
CA TYR A 188 29.14 0.96 1.00
C TYR A 188 28.70 0.37 -0.35
N VAL A 189 28.41 1.24 -1.33
CA VAL A 189 28.06 0.79 -2.69
C VAL A 189 29.26 0.04 -3.31
N ASP A 190 29.06 -1.19 -3.71
CA ASP A 190 30.09 -1.95 -4.44
C ASP A 190 30.32 -1.32 -5.83
N ARG A 191 31.45 -0.64 -5.97
CA ARG A 191 31.84 0.08 -7.20
C ARG A 191 32.85 -0.67 -8.05
N ALA A 192 33.17 -1.94 -7.70
CA ALA A 192 34.09 -2.74 -8.48
C ALA A 192 33.43 -3.26 -9.77
N PRO A 193 33.80 -2.82 -10.98
CA PRO A 193 33.03 -3.11 -12.21
C PRO A 193 32.94 -4.60 -12.58
N GLN A 194 33.85 -5.42 -12.06
CA GLN A 194 33.88 -6.88 -12.29
C GLN A 194 33.24 -7.68 -11.14
N SER A 195 32.72 -7.01 -10.12
CA SER A 195 32.06 -7.67 -9.01
C SER A 195 30.69 -8.21 -9.43
N ALA A 196 30.33 -9.40 -8.98
CA ALA A 196 29.00 -9.94 -9.13
C ALA A 196 27.93 -9.13 -8.35
N THR A 197 28.39 -8.31 -7.40
CA THR A 197 27.55 -7.43 -6.56
C THR A 197 27.70 -5.95 -6.92
N TYR A 198 28.19 -5.63 -8.13
CA TYR A 198 28.34 -4.26 -8.59
C TYR A 198 27.04 -3.43 -8.46
N GLY A 199 27.15 -2.29 -7.81
CA GLY A 199 26.02 -1.39 -7.53
C GLY A 199 25.16 -1.80 -6.31
N ARG A 200 25.51 -2.85 -5.60
CA ARG A 200 24.78 -3.33 -4.41
C ARG A 200 25.48 -2.91 -3.12
N ILE A 201 24.72 -2.90 -2.03
CA ILE A 201 25.21 -2.58 -0.70
C ILE A 201 25.33 -3.92 0.07
N ILE A 202 26.55 -4.44 0.13
CA ILE A 202 26.82 -5.79 0.67
C ILE A 202 27.51 -5.78 2.04
N THR A 203 27.90 -4.60 2.49
CA THR A 203 28.54 -4.36 3.79
C THR A 203 27.97 -3.09 4.41
N GLY A 204 28.50 -2.69 5.55
CA GLY A 204 28.05 -1.51 6.29
C GLY A 204 26.80 -1.74 7.12
N PRO A 205 26.47 -0.80 8.01
CA PRO A 205 25.31 -0.91 8.89
C PRO A 205 24.01 -0.65 8.13
N GLU A 206 22.98 -1.38 8.53
CA GLU A 206 21.59 -1.19 8.08
C GLU A 206 20.72 -1.01 9.30
N PHE A 207 19.83 -0.03 9.25
CA PHE A 207 18.95 0.31 10.35
C PHE A 207 17.49 0.34 9.90
N LEU A 208 16.60 0.21 10.86
CA LEU A 208 15.22 0.65 10.80
C LEU A 208 15.11 1.91 11.65
N SER A 209 14.71 3.04 11.07
CA SER A 209 14.45 4.28 11.78
C SER A 209 12.94 4.53 11.88
N ILE A 210 12.51 5.02 13.06
CA ILE A 210 11.19 5.60 13.29
C ILE A 210 11.35 7.11 13.35
N ILE A 211 10.49 7.82 12.62
CA ILE A 211 10.61 9.23 12.31
C ILE A 211 9.30 9.90 12.71
N GLU A 212 9.38 11.01 13.46
CA GLU A 212 8.23 11.84 13.83
C GLU A 212 7.59 12.43 12.56
N GLY A 213 6.28 12.16 12.36
CA GLY A 213 5.55 12.55 11.17
C GLY A 213 5.57 14.05 10.88
N ARG A 214 5.39 14.88 11.90
CA ARG A 214 5.29 16.33 11.73
C ARG A 214 6.58 17.00 11.25
N THR A 215 7.74 16.52 11.67
CA THR A 215 9.03 17.20 11.46
C THR A 215 10.01 16.45 10.57
N GLY A 216 9.77 15.17 10.32
CA GLY A 216 10.73 14.31 9.62
C GLY A 216 11.99 13.98 10.44
N LYS A 217 11.95 14.20 11.77
CA LYS A 217 13.06 13.92 12.68
C LYS A 217 13.08 12.46 13.11
N GLU A 218 14.25 11.83 13.12
CA GLU A 218 14.42 10.51 13.72
C GLU A 218 14.18 10.55 15.25
N VAL A 219 13.32 9.67 15.75
CA VAL A 219 13.00 9.54 17.18
C VAL A 219 13.49 8.22 17.78
N ALA A 220 13.66 7.19 16.95
CA ALA A 220 14.23 5.91 17.39
C ALA A 220 14.88 5.18 16.21
N ARG A 221 15.82 4.30 16.52
CA ARG A 221 16.53 3.45 15.55
C ARG A 221 16.93 2.12 16.19
N THR A 222 16.88 1.07 15.39
CA THR A 222 17.42 -0.26 15.70
C THR A 222 18.15 -0.83 14.50
N ASP A 223 19.00 -1.84 14.72
CA ASP A 223 19.62 -2.57 13.63
C ASP A 223 18.56 -3.28 12.78
N TYR A 224 18.78 -3.32 11.47
CA TYR A 224 17.95 -4.11 10.57
C TYR A 224 18.32 -5.59 10.64
N ILE A 225 17.43 -6.49 10.18
CA ILE A 225 17.70 -7.94 10.10
C ILE A 225 19.04 -8.17 9.41
N TYR A 226 19.97 -8.86 10.10
CA TYR A 226 21.31 -9.10 9.60
C TYR A 226 21.32 -9.91 8.30
N ARG A 227 22.09 -9.45 7.34
CA ARG A 227 22.18 -10.06 5.99
C ARG A 227 22.90 -11.41 5.96
N GLY A 228 23.54 -11.81 7.05
CA GLY A 228 24.32 -13.03 7.16
C GLY A 228 25.69 -12.96 6.47
N GLU A 229 26.54 -13.95 6.74
CA GLU A 229 27.86 -14.08 6.13
C GLU A 229 27.75 -14.44 4.64
N LYS A 230 28.56 -13.79 3.78
CA LYS A 230 28.52 -13.94 2.31
C LYS A 230 28.63 -15.40 1.86
N ASN A 231 29.41 -16.23 2.54
CA ASN A 231 29.59 -17.65 2.22
C ASN A 231 28.33 -18.50 2.49
N LYS A 232 27.34 -17.96 3.21
CA LYS A 232 26.06 -18.63 3.52
C LYS A 232 24.90 -18.13 2.65
N TRP A 233 25.08 -17.06 1.86
CA TRP A 233 23.96 -16.43 1.12
C TRP A 233 23.27 -17.38 0.16
N VAL A 234 24.00 -18.19 -0.62
CA VAL A 234 23.39 -19.18 -1.52
C VAL A 234 22.52 -20.18 -0.76
N THR A 235 23.01 -20.66 0.37
CA THR A 235 22.28 -21.65 1.17
C THR A 235 21.05 -21.03 1.82
N TYR A 236 21.17 -19.82 2.38
CA TYR A 236 20.11 -19.17 3.13
C TYR A 236 19.16 -18.40 2.18
N TRP A 237 19.67 -17.40 1.45
CA TRP A 237 18.84 -16.51 0.62
C TRP A 237 18.54 -17.06 -0.78
N GLY A 238 19.40 -17.93 -1.33
CA GLY A 238 19.21 -18.58 -2.62
C GLY A 238 20.06 -18.03 -3.77
N ASP A 239 20.85 -16.96 -3.55
CA ASP A 239 21.81 -16.44 -4.52
C ASP A 239 23.07 -15.90 -3.86
N ASN A 240 24.12 -15.59 -4.65
CA ASN A 240 25.39 -15.06 -4.17
C ASN A 240 25.65 -13.59 -4.56
N TRP A 241 24.65 -12.92 -5.12
CA TRP A 241 24.76 -11.58 -5.66
C TRP A 241 23.82 -10.57 -5.01
N ALA A 242 23.26 -10.92 -3.84
CA ALA A 242 22.42 -10.08 -3.00
C ALA A 242 21.10 -9.63 -3.65
N ASN A 243 20.53 -10.40 -4.57
CA ASN A 243 19.23 -10.12 -5.14
C ASN A 243 18.10 -10.55 -4.22
N ARG A 244 18.09 -11.85 -3.84
CA ARG A 244 17.04 -12.43 -2.99
C ARG A 244 17.15 -12.00 -1.53
N MET A 245 18.35 -11.67 -1.08
CA MET A 245 18.61 -11.11 0.24
C MET A 245 18.04 -9.68 0.38
N ASP A 246 18.16 -8.87 -0.67
CA ASP A 246 17.66 -7.49 -0.69
C ASP A 246 16.20 -7.43 -1.19
N ARG A 247 15.35 -8.23 -0.57
CA ARG A 247 13.90 -8.23 -0.70
C ARG A 247 13.31 -7.81 0.62
N PHE A 248 12.84 -6.56 0.69
CA PHE A 248 12.37 -5.97 1.93
C PHE A 248 10.86 -5.78 1.84
N LEU A 249 10.16 -6.21 2.90
CA LEU A 249 8.78 -5.83 3.16
C LEU A 249 8.69 -5.20 4.54
N MET A 250 7.64 -4.44 4.75
CA MET A 250 7.29 -3.85 6.04
C MET A 250 5.79 -3.95 6.24
N GLY A 251 5.34 -3.85 7.48
CA GLY A 251 3.91 -3.86 7.77
C GLY A 251 3.61 -3.39 9.17
N VAL A 252 2.32 -3.34 9.48
CA VAL A 252 1.79 -3.02 10.81
C VAL A 252 0.75 -4.06 11.17
N GLY A 253 0.72 -4.48 12.42
CA GLY A 253 -0.32 -5.38 12.93
C GLY A 253 -0.57 -5.17 14.42
N HIS A 254 -1.79 -5.43 14.85
CA HIS A 254 -2.25 -5.27 16.22
C HIS A 254 -2.21 -6.62 16.96
N PHE A 255 -1.00 -7.11 17.24
CA PHE A 255 -0.75 -8.46 17.78
C PHE A 255 -1.13 -8.67 19.26
N ARG A 256 -1.59 -7.63 19.96
CA ARG A 256 -2.14 -7.73 21.32
C ARG A 256 -3.65 -7.66 21.33
N SER A 257 -4.21 -6.78 20.53
CA SER A 257 -5.64 -6.52 20.37
C SER A 257 -5.80 -5.50 19.24
N GLN A 258 -6.80 -5.64 18.40
CA GLN A 258 -7.15 -4.68 17.33
C GLN A 258 -7.36 -3.23 17.83
N LYS A 259 -7.69 -3.06 19.11
CA LYS A 259 -7.84 -1.73 19.76
C LYS A 259 -6.58 -1.26 20.50
N GLY A 260 -5.52 -2.06 20.46
CA GLY A 260 -4.27 -1.75 21.15
C GLY A 260 -3.30 -0.98 20.27
N ILE A 261 -2.15 -0.62 20.87
CA ILE A 261 -1.00 -0.08 20.15
C ILE A 261 -0.48 -1.14 19.18
N PRO A 262 -0.24 -0.80 17.90
CA PRO A 262 0.26 -1.73 16.91
C PRO A 262 1.72 -2.13 17.15
N SER A 263 2.18 -3.12 16.41
CA SER A 263 3.60 -3.43 16.24
C SER A 263 3.98 -3.24 14.78
N LEU A 264 5.19 -2.76 14.53
CA LEU A 264 5.78 -2.66 13.21
C LEU A 264 6.37 -4.01 12.80
N LEU A 265 6.20 -4.41 11.57
CA LEU A 265 6.86 -5.57 10.96
C LEU A 265 8.06 -5.12 10.14
N MET A 266 9.21 -5.70 10.42
CA MET A 266 10.44 -5.57 9.66
C MET A 266 10.76 -6.92 9.01
N CYS A 267 10.84 -6.98 7.67
CA CYS A 267 10.98 -8.23 6.94
C CYS A 267 12.21 -8.21 6.02
N ARG A 268 12.84 -9.38 5.83
CA ARG A 268 13.90 -9.59 4.83
C ARG A 268 13.73 -10.96 4.17
N GLY A 269 13.70 -10.98 2.83
CA GLY A 269 13.53 -12.17 2.01
C GLY A 269 12.07 -12.59 1.81
N TYR A 270 11.83 -13.39 0.76
CA TYR A 270 10.55 -14.09 0.52
C TYR A 270 10.66 -15.22 -0.53
N TYR A 271 11.77 -15.32 -1.27
CA TYR A 271 11.96 -16.36 -2.29
C TYR A 271 12.45 -17.71 -1.75
N LYS A 272 13.22 -17.71 -0.67
CA LYS A 272 13.73 -18.91 -0.01
C LYS A 272 13.54 -18.79 1.49
N ASN A 273 14.61 -18.68 2.28
CA ASN A 273 14.45 -18.28 3.67
C ASN A 273 14.07 -16.80 3.76
N TYR A 274 13.35 -16.47 4.81
CA TYR A 274 12.98 -15.11 5.16
C TYR A 274 12.81 -14.96 6.65
N GLN A 275 12.90 -13.73 7.10
CA GLN A 275 12.73 -13.35 8.50
C GLN A 275 11.69 -12.24 8.60
N ILE A 276 10.87 -12.33 9.64
CA ILE A 276 9.87 -11.33 10.02
C ILE A 276 10.07 -11.03 11.49
N VAL A 277 10.28 -9.77 11.82
CA VAL A 277 10.45 -9.31 13.20
C VAL A 277 9.34 -8.32 13.53
N ALA A 278 8.56 -8.59 14.56
CA ALA A 278 7.61 -7.64 15.10
C ALA A 278 8.27 -6.79 16.17
N LEU A 279 8.09 -5.49 16.05
CA LEU A 279 8.72 -4.48 16.89
C LEU A 279 7.65 -3.59 17.51
N ASP A 280 7.69 -3.43 18.83
CA ASP A 280 6.88 -2.46 19.55
C ASP A 280 7.60 -1.11 19.63
N PHE A 281 6.86 -0.04 19.46
CA PHE A 281 7.37 1.31 19.61
C PHE A 281 6.60 2.05 20.72
N THR A 282 7.26 2.33 21.82
CA THR A 282 6.69 3.06 22.96
C THR A 282 7.78 3.89 23.64
N ASP A 283 7.43 5.10 24.11
CA ASP A 283 8.37 6.01 24.79
C ASP A 283 9.68 6.24 23.99
N ASN A 284 9.56 6.38 22.69
CA ASN A 284 10.70 6.52 21.74
C ASN A 284 11.71 5.36 21.83
N LYS A 285 11.24 4.16 22.18
CA LYS A 285 12.06 2.95 22.20
C LYS A 285 11.45 1.87 21.33
N ILE A 286 12.32 1.20 20.57
CA ILE A 286 11.97 0.02 19.80
C ILE A 286 12.35 -1.21 20.63
N THR A 287 11.41 -2.14 20.78
CA THR A 287 11.63 -3.42 21.45
C THR A 287 11.11 -4.57 20.59
N GLU A 288 11.89 -5.63 20.46
CA GLU A 288 11.44 -6.82 19.75
C GLU A 288 10.32 -7.51 20.53
N ARG A 289 9.21 -7.80 19.81
CA ARG A 289 8.09 -8.59 20.34
C ARG A 289 8.28 -10.06 20.07
N TRP A 290 8.53 -10.42 18.82
CA TRP A 290 8.83 -11.77 18.36
C TRP A 290 9.62 -11.73 17.06
N HIS A 291 10.30 -12.84 16.78
CA HIS A 291 11.10 -13.05 15.58
C HIS A 291 10.73 -14.40 14.96
N PHE A 292 10.34 -14.39 13.72
CA PHE A 292 10.10 -15.57 12.90
C PHE A 292 11.21 -15.70 11.88
N ASP A 293 11.94 -16.83 11.91
CA ASP A 293 12.94 -17.20 10.91
C ASP A 293 12.61 -18.58 10.34
N THR A 294 12.46 -18.69 9.03
CA THR A 294 12.16 -19.97 8.38
C THR A 294 13.26 -21.02 8.59
N ALA A 295 14.48 -20.61 8.92
CA ALA A 295 15.57 -21.54 9.27
C ALA A 295 15.40 -22.19 10.65
N ASP A 296 14.54 -21.67 11.52
CA ASP A 296 14.30 -22.16 12.87
C ASP A 296 13.18 -23.21 12.94
N ASN A 297 13.33 -24.31 12.19
CA ASN A 297 12.38 -25.43 12.13
C ASN A 297 11.05 -25.16 11.39
N TYR A 298 11.00 -24.13 10.52
CA TYR A 298 9.84 -23.83 9.70
C TYR A 298 10.05 -24.24 8.23
N SER A 299 10.51 -25.47 7.97
CA SER A 299 10.81 -25.96 6.61
C SER A 299 9.63 -25.84 5.64
N ASP A 300 8.39 -25.98 6.14
CA ASP A 300 7.16 -25.86 5.35
C ASP A 300 6.84 -24.42 4.92
N TYR A 301 7.55 -23.44 5.45
CA TYR A 301 7.40 -22.02 5.14
C TYR A 301 8.46 -21.51 4.15
N ILE A 302 9.52 -22.27 3.92
CA ILE A 302 10.59 -21.89 2.97
C ILE A 302 10.01 -21.74 1.57
N GLY A 303 10.27 -20.59 0.93
CA GLY A 303 9.81 -20.31 -0.43
C GLY A 303 8.32 -19.96 -0.57
N GLN A 304 7.63 -19.67 0.55
CA GLN A 304 6.18 -19.41 0.54
C GLN A 304 5.80 -17.92 0.55
N GLY A 305 6.80 -17.02 0.60
CA GLY A 305 6.56 -15.58 0.63
C GLY A 305 6.05 -15.01 -0.70
N ASN A 306 5.56 -13.78 -0.66
CA ASN A 306 5.03 -13.04 -1.82
C ASN A 306 5.73 -11.68 -1.93
N HIS A 307 5.49 -10.94 -3.01
CA HIS A 307 5.98 -9.57 -3.21
C HIS A 307 5.24 -8.51 -2.39
N ASN A 308 4.35 -8.91 -1.53
CA ASN A 308 3.64 -8.07 -0.55
C ASN A 308 3.29 -8.93 0.68
N LEU A 309 2.72 -8.33 1.71
CA LEU A 309 2.10 -8.99 2.85
C LEU A 309 0.73 -8.36 3.13
N ALA A 310 -0.13 -9.09 3.80
CA ALA A 310 -1.36 -8.54 4.37
C ALA A 310 -1.45 -8.92 5.85
N VAL A 311 -2.16 -8.10 6.61
CA VAL A 311 -2.32 -8.29 8.05
C VAL A 311 -3.79 -8.10 8.41
N GLY A 312 -4.31 -8.96 9.27
CA GLY A 312 -5.67 -8.89 9.79
C GLY A 312 -5.95 -10.01 10.77
N ASP A 313 -7.05 -9.92 11.49
CA ASP A 313 -7.55 -10.94 12.41
C ASP A 313 -8.10 -12.14 11.60
N ILE A 314 -7.18 -13.03 11.24
CA ILE A 314 -7.47 -14.14 10.30
C ILE A 314 -8.24 -15.27 11.00
N ASP A 315 -8.02 -15.47 12.28
CA ASP A 315 -8.61 -16.58 13.03
C ASP A 315 -9.73 -16.18 14.01
N ASP A 316 -10.11 -14.87 14.02
CA ASP A 316 -11.15 -14.25 14.86
C ASP A 316 -10.83 -14.33 16.37
N ASP A 317 -9.56 -14.21 16.76
CA ASP A 317 -9.16 -14.16 18.17
C ASP A 317 -9.04 -12.73 18.73
N GLY A 318 -9.27 -11.73 17.89
CA GLY A 318 -9.20 -10.29 18.20
C GLY A 318 -7.80 -9.71 18.10
N LYS A 319 -6.87 -10.42 17.47
CA LYS A 319 -5.49 -10.00 17.18
C LYS A 319 -5.20 -10.28 15.71
N ASP A 320 -4.21 -9.58 15.19
CA ASP A 320 -3.86 -9.73 13.78
C ASP A 320 -2.84 -10.84 13.54
N GLU A 321 -2.97 -11.55 12.43
CA GLU A 321 -2.01 -12.47 11.85
C GLU A 321 -1.37 -11.87 10.61
N VAL A 322 -0.22 -12.42 10.23
CA VAL A 322 0.53 -12.01 9.04
C VAL A 322 0.36 -13.02 7.92
N LEU A 323 -0.37 -12.64 6.88
CA LEU A 323 -0.42 -13.36 5.62
C LEU A 323 0.83 -13.03 4.81
N TYR A 324 1.69 -14.04 4.58
CA TYR A 324 2.97 -13.88 3.86
C TYR A 324 3.01 -14.77 2.62
N GLY A 325 2.05 -14.54 1.70
CA GLY A 325 1.88 -15.37 0.50
C GLY A 325 1.12 -16.67 0.75
N ALA A 326 1.77 -17.80 0.51
CA ALA A 326 1.19 -19.13 0.69
C ALA A 326 1.22 -19.62 2.15
N CYS A 327 1.47 -18.75 3.13
CA CYS A 327 1.50 -19.10 4.55
C CYS A 327 1.00 -17.96 5.43
N VAL A 328 0.67 -18.30 6.67
CA VAL A 328 0.26 -17.35 7.72
C VAL A 328 1.10 -17.56 8.97
N ILE A 329 1.53 -16.45 9.56
CA ILE A 329 2.22 -16.38 10.84
C ILE A 329 1.25 -15.79 11.86
N ASP A 330 1.05 -16.48 12.96
CA ASP A 330 0.17 -16.13 14.06
C ASP A 330 0.68 -14.88 14.82
N HIS A 331 -0.22 -14.15 15.49
CA HIS A 331 0.06 -12.96 16.30
C HIS A 331 1.22 -13.13 17.30
N ASN A 332 1.54 -14.37 17.67
CA ASN A 332 2.62 -14.71 18.61
C ASN A 332 3.96 -15.03 17.93
N GLY A 333 4.08 -14.85 16.62
CA GLY A 333 5.30 -15.11 15.84
C GLY A 333 5.55 -16.59 15.52
N LYS A 334 4.54 -17.45 15.66
CA LYS A 334 4.63 -18.87 15.25
C LYS A 334 3.92 -19.07 13.92
N GLY A 335 4.36 -20.05 13.16
CA GLY A 335 3.66 -20.44 11.95
C GLY A 335 2.26 -20.97 12.28
N LEU A 336 1.21 -20.39 11.69
CA LEU A 336 -0.16 -20.87 11.84
C LEU A 336 -0.43 -22.01 10.85
N TYR A 337 -0.18 -21.77 9.56
CA TYR A 337 -0.22 -22.80 8.52
C TYR A 337 0.58 -22.37 7.28
N SER A 338 0.86 -23.36 6.40
CA SER A 338 1.41 -23.16 5.06
C SER A 338 0.65 -24.04 4.07
N THR A 339 0.22 -23.48 2.93
CA THR A 339 -0.40 -24.24 1.84
C THR A 339 0.65 -24.98 1.01
N LYS A 340 1.92 -24.59 1.09
CA LYS A 340 3.05 -25.17 0.34
C LYS A 340 2.90 -25.04 -1.18
N LEU A 341 2.24 -23.98 -1.64
CA LEU A 341 2.01 -23.71 -3.05
C LEU A 341 3.07 -22.80 -3.69
N GLY A 342 4.06 -22.36 -2.88
CA GLY A 342 5.20 -21.60 -3.34
C GLY A 342 4.95 -20.10 -3.46
N HIS A 343 5.95 -19.43 -3.98
CA HIS A 343 6.00 -17.98 -4.19
C HIS A 343 4.97 -17.48 -5.21
N GLY A 344 4.58 -16.21 -5.11
CA GLY A 344 3.70 -15.54 -6.04
C GLY A 344 3.79 -14.02 -6.02
N ASP A 345 3.15 -13.36 -6.99
CA ASP A 345 3.25 -11.92 -7.24
C ASP A 345 2.08 -11.10 -6.70
N ALA A 346 0.93 -11.71 -6.46
CA ALA A 346 -0.26 -11.02 -5.98
C ALA A 346 -1.01 -11.86 -4.93
N MET A 347 -1.61 -11.16 -3.97
CA MET A 347 -2.35 -11.76 -2.88
C MET A 347 -3.41 -10.79 -2.36
N HIS A 348 -4.53 -11.34 -1.91
CA HIS A 348 -5.67 -10.59 -1.41
C HIS A 348 -6.22 -11.24 -0.15
N LEU A 349 -6.50 -10.45 0.87
CA LEU A 349 -7.15 -10.84 2.12
C LEU A 349 -8.41 -9.99 2.28
N GLY A 350 -9.57 -10.61 2.47
CA GLY A 350 -10.81 -9.87 2.65
C GLY A 350 -12.05 -10.74 2.75
N LYS A 351 -13.21 -10.11 2.80
CA LYS A 351 -14.52 -10.75 2.80
C LYS A 351 -15.04 -10.88 1.37
N PHE A 352 -14.69 -11.96 0.67
CA PHE A 352 -15.00 -12.13 -0.76
C PHE A 352 -16.26 -12.99 -1.00
N ASP A 353 -16.53 -13.94 -0.12
CA ASP A 353 -17.75 -14.72 -0.14
C ASP A 353 -18.62 -14.33 1.07
N PRO A 354 -19.70 -13.55 0.85
CA PRO A 354 -20.56 -13.08 1.95
C PRO A 354 -21.27 -14.22 2.69
N THR A 355 -21.35 -15.41 2.11
CA THR A 355 -22.01 -16.57 2.72
C THR A 355 -21.09 -17.43 3.59
N GLN A 356 -19.77 -17.20 3.53
CA GLN A 356 -18.79 -17.89 4.40
C GLN A 356 -18.51 -17.04 5.64
N GLU A 357 -18.23 -17.68 6.77
CA GLU A 357 -17.70 -16.98 7.95
C GLU A 357 -16.22 -16.64 7.74
N GLY A 358 -15.72 -15.60 8.43
CA GLY A 358 -14.33 -15.17 8.36
C GLY A 358 -13.91 -14.61 7.00
N TYR A 359 -12.60 -14.44 6.82
CA TYR A 359 -12.00 -13.95 5.60
C TYR A 359 -11.65 -15.07 4.62
N GLN A 360 -11.43 -14.67 3.37
CA GLN A 360 -10.87 -15.52 2.34
C GLN A 360 -9.57 -14.91 1.83
N VAL A 361 -8.73 -15.76 1.25
CA VAL A 361 -7.47 -15.36 0.62
C VAL A 361 -7.47 -15.80 -0.84
N VAL A 362 -7.03 -14.92 -1.73
CA VAL A 362 -6.74 -15.24 -3.13
C VAL A 362 -5.28 -14.96 -3.40
N VAL A 363 -4.53 -15.95 -3.89
CA VAL A 363 -3.10 -15.84 -4.20
C VAL A 363 -2.82 -16.52 -5.53
N CYS A 364 -2.02 -15.89 -6.39
CA CYS A 364 -1.46 -16.55 -7.57
C CYS A 364 -0.03 -17.02 -7.33
N HIS A 365 0.42 -18.05 -8.07
CA HIS A 365 1.70 -18.73 -7.87
C HIS A 365 2.55 -18.74 -9.14
N GLU A 366 3.88 -18.55 -8.98
CA GLU A 366 4.83 -18.51 -10.10
C GLU A 366 5.14 -19.90 -10.68
N GLU A 367 5.15 -20.94 -9.84
CA GLU A 367 5.60 -22.28 -10.22
C GLU A 367 4.53 -23.36 -10.01
N PRO A 368 3.31 -23.20 -10.56
CA PRO A 368 2.21 -24.13 -10.33
C PRO A 368 2.53 -25.56 -10.80
N LYS A 369 3.44 -25.71 -11.72
CA LYS A 369 3.91 -27.03 -12.20
C LYS A 369 4.56 -27.86 -11.08
N GLU A 370 5.24 -27.24 -10.14
CA GLU A 370 5.89 -27.89 -9.00
C GLU A 370 4.90 -28.20 -7.86
N TYR A 371 3.75 -27.49 -7.82
CA TYR A 371 2.80 -27.48 -6.71
C TYR A 371 1.39 -27.93 -7.12
N GLY A 372 1.28 -29.00 -7.90
CA GLY A 372 -0.01 -29.62 -8.24
C GLY A 372 -0.86 -28.86 -9.26
N ASN A 373 -0.24 -27.99 -10.06
CA ASN A 373 -0.86 -27.17 -11.10
C ASN A 373 -1.92 -26.17 -10.59
N ILE A 374 -1.86 -25.77 -9.32
CA ILE A 374 -2.68 -24.69 -8.77
C ILE A 374 -2.03 -23.38 -9.17
N GLY A 375 -2.67 -22.62 -10.06
CA GLY A 375 -2.18 -21.32 -10.53
C GLY A 375 -2.66 -20.18 -9.66
N THR A 376 -3.94 -20.19 -9.29
CA THR A 376 -4.53 -19.22 -8.37
C THR A 376 -5.43 -19.95 -7.40
N GLU A 377 -5.16 -19.82 -6.11
CA GLU A 377 -5.99 -20.41 -5.06
C GLU A 377 -7.02 -19.42 -4.53
N PHE A 378 -8.19 -19.91 -4.14
CA PHE A 378 -9.17 -19.26 -3.30
C PHE A 378 -9.34 -20.12 -2.05
N ARG A 379 -8.92 -19.62 -0.88
CA ARG A 379 -8.86 -20.41 0.36
C ARG A 379 -9.55 -19.74 1.53
N ASP A 380 -9.96 -20.56 2.48
CA ASP A 380 -10.35 -20.12 3.81
C ASP A 380 -9.12 -19.56 4.54
N ALA A 381 -9.21 -18.32 5.00
CA ALA A 381 -8.06 -17.61 5.56
C ALA A 381 -7.61 -18.20 6.90
N ARG A 382 -8.56 -18.66 7.73
CA ARG A 382 -8.31 -19.20 9.08
C ARG A 382 -7.55 -20.52 9.04
N THR A 383 -7.92 -21.40 8.12
CA THR A 383 -7.45 -22.79 8.11
C THR A 383 -6.42 -23.10 7.02
N GLY A 384 -6.29 -22.23 6.02
CA GLY A 384 -5.49 -22.48 4.83
C GLY A 384 -6.13 -23.51 3.87
N ARG A 385 -7.35 -23.97 4.15
CA ARG A 385 -8.04 -24.95 3.29
C ARG A 385 -8.42 -24.31 1.96
N ILE A 386 -7.89 -24.88 0.88
CA ILE A 386 -8.23 -24.46 -0.48
C ILE A 386 -9.70 -24.82 -0.74
N LEU A 387 -10.51 -23.81 -1.03
CA LEU A 387 -11.93 -23.95 -1.36
C LEU A 387 -12.09 -24.22 -2.86
N HIS A 388 -11.40 -23.44 -3.67
CA HIS A 388 -11.40 -23.50 -5.13
C HIS A 388 -10.04 -23.10 -5.66
N TYR A 389 -9.77 -23.37 -6.94
CA TYR A 389 -8.55 -22.89 -7.60
C TYR A 389 -8.74 -22.78 -9.12
N ILE A 390 -7.92 -21.94 -9.74
CA ILE A 390 -7.75 -21.85 -11.19
C ILE A 390 -6.45 -22.58 -11.54
N PRO A 391 -6.47 -23.53 -12.49
CA PRO A 391 -5.24 -24.20 -12.93
C PRO A 391 -4.25 -23.24 -13.57
N GLY A 392 -2.96 -23.37 -13.24
CA GLY A 392 -1.88 -22.54 -13.81
C GLY A 392 -1.35 -23.03 -15.15
N ASN A 393 -1.79 -24.22 -15.61
CA ASN A 393 -1.36 -24.83 -16.87
C ASN A 393 0.18 -24.92 -17.00
N GLY A 394 0.88 -25.02 -15.86
CA GLY A 394 2.34 -25.09 -15.79
C GLY A 394 3.06 -23.78 -16.12
N LYS A 395 2.35 -22.66 -16.14
CA LYS A 395 2.89 -21.32 -16.39
C LYS A 395 2.95 -20.51 -15.11
N ASP A 396 3.86 -19.56 -15.08
CA ASP A 396 3.89 -18.49 -14.10
C ASP A 396 2.58 -17.68 -14.17
N VAL A 397 1.87 -17.58 -13.04
CA VAL A 397 0.67 -16.76 -12.90
C VAL A 397 1.07 -15.47 -12.17
N GLY A 398 1.56 -14.51 -12.94
CA GLY A 398 2.16 -13.29 -12.40
C GLY A 398 1.18 -12.33 -11.73
N ARG A 399 -0.14 -12.44 -11.97
CA ARG A 399 -1.15 -11.58 -11.33
C ARG A 399 -2.50 -12.28 -11.19
N CYS A 400 -3.21 -11.93 -10.13
CA CYS A 400 -4.61 -12.26 -9.91
C CYS A 400 -5.36 -11.07 -9.30
N MET A 401 -6.68 -11.14 -9.32
CA MET A 401 -7.57 -10.12 -8.76
C MET A 401 -8.82 -10.79 -8.18
N VAL A 402 -9.41 -10.14 -7.18
CA VAL A 402 -10.71 -10.51 -6.60
C VAL A 402 -11.49 -9.25 -6.24
N ALA A 403 -12.71 -9.13 -6.72
CA ALA A 403 -13.64 -8.04 -6.40
C ALA A 403 -15.06 -8.38 -6.89
N ASP A 404 -16.07 -7.78 -6.27
CA ASP A 404 -17.43 -7.76 -6.82
C ASP A 404 -17.47 -6.74 -7.98
N VAL A 405 -17.51 -7.22 -9.21
CA VAL A 405 -17.52 -6.39 -10.44
C VAL A 405 -18.73 -6.69 -11.32
N ASP A 406 -19.33 -7.88 -11.21
CA ASP A 406 -20.45 -8.33 -12.01
C ASP A 406 -21.75 -8.31 -11.20
N PRO A 407 -22.68 -7.37 -11.47
CA PRO A 407 -23.92 -7.25 -10.70
C PRO A 407 -24.86 -8.45 -10.82
N ASP A 408 -24.62 -9.35 -11.75
CA ASP A 408 -25.41 -10.57 -11.96
C ASP A 408 -24.87 -11.80 -11.20
N SER A 409 -23.69 -11.67 -10.58
CA SER A 409 -23.02 -12.75 -9.85
C SER A 409 -22.91 -12.41 -8.37
N PRO A 410 -23.53 -13.18 -7.45
CA PRO A 410 -23.48 -12.91 -6.02
C PRO A 410 -22.09 -13.16 -5.43
N GLY A 411 -21.61 -12.23 -4.59
CA GLY A 411 -20.27 -12.25 -4.02
C GLY A 411 -19.20 -11.76 -5.00
N CYS A 412 -17.94 -11.85 -4.60
CA CYS A 412 -16.87 -11.39 -5.48
C CYS A 412 -16.54 -12.39 -6.59
N GLU A 413 -16.15 -11.87 -7.75
CA GLU A 413 -15.46 -12.62 -8.78
C GLU A 413 -13.97 -12.63 -8.51
N TYR A 414 -13.28 -13.69 -9.03
CA TYR A 414 -11.82 -13.71 -9.08
C TYR A 414 -11.31 -14.19 -10.43
N TRP A 415 -10.16 -13.70 -10.84
CA TRP A 415 -9.53 -14.01 -12.11
C TRP A 415 -8.02 -13.84 -12.03
N SER A 416 -7.30 -14.35 -13.03
CA SER A 416 -5.84 -14.26 -13.08
C SER A 416 -5.32 -14.16 -14.50
N SER A 417 -4.00 -13.99 -14.64
CA SER A 417 -3.33 -13.92 -15.93
C SER A 417 -3.27 -15.27 -16.68
N GLU A 418 -3.59 -16.37 -16.01
CA GLU A 418 -3.68 -17.69 -16.61
C GLU A 418 -4.89 -18.47 -16.04
N PRO A 419 -5.91 -18.81 -16.82
CA PRO A 419 -6.16 -18.34 -18.18
C PRO A 419 -6.55 -16.85 -18.21
N ASP A 420 -6.04 -16.13 -19.18
CA ASP A 420 -6.09 -14.67 -19.25
C ASP A 420 -7.50 -14.08 -19.03
N GLY A 421 -7.74 -13.52 -17.86
CA GLY A 421 -8.95 -12.80 -17.49
C GLY A 421 -10.25 -13.60 -17.46
N VAL A 422 -10.22 -14.92 -17.55
CA VAL A 422 -11.43 -15.74 -17.32
C VAL A 422 -11.90 -15.58 -15.89
N MET A 423 -13.18 -15.20 -15.71
CA MET A 423 -13.74 -14.90 -14.41
C MET A 423 -14.37 -16.12 -13.76
N TYR A 424 -14.18 -16.24 -12.45
CA TYR A 424 -14.79 -17.26 -11.59
C TYR A 424 -15.53 -16.58 -10.46
N SER A 425 -16.69 -17.14 -10.08
CA SER A 425 -17.41 -16.68 -8.89
C SER A 425 -16.70 -17.10 -7.60
N CYS A 426 -16.98 -16.45 -6.48
CA CYS A 426 -16.49 -16.86 -5.15
C CYS A 426 -16.88 -18.29 -4.73
N LYS A 427 -17.74 -18.96 -5.51
CA LYS A 427 -18.10 -20.38 -5.35
C LYS A 427 -17.24 -21.32 -6.23
N GLY A 428 -16.25 -20.79 -6.96
CA GLY A 428 -15.36 -21.55 -7.82
C GLY A 428 -15.94 -21.96 -9.18
N ASN A 429 -17.10 -21.43 -9.56
CA ASN A 429 -17.69 -21.71 -10.86
C ASN A 429 -17.14 -20.73 -11.90
N GLU A 430 -16.68 -21.26 -13.04
CA GLU A 430 -16.36 -20.42 -14.20
C GLU A 430 -17.62 -19.69 -14.69
N LEU A 431 -17.53 -18.38 -14.86
CA LEU A 431 -18.60 -17.56 -15.40
C LEU A 431 -18.50 -17.59 -16.92
N THR A 432 -19.16 -18.58 -17.53
CA THR A 432 -19.04 -18.90 -18.96
C THR A 432 -19.22 -17.67 -19.84
N GLY A 433 -18.20 -17.40 -20.66
CA GLY A 433 -18.19 -16.25 -21.58
C GLY A 433 -17.92 -14.89 -20.92
N LYS A 434 -17.72 -14.82 -19.60
CA LYS A 434 -17.37 -13.60 -18.90
C LYS A 434 -15.85 -13.50 -18.73
N ARG A 435 -15.31 -12.32 -18.99
CA ARG A 435 -13.89 -11.99 -18.86
C ARG A 435 -13.72 -10.64 -18.19
N ALA A 436 -12.66 -10.50 -17.43
CA ALA A 436 -12.30 -9.22 -16.84
C ALA A 436 -12.09 -8.15 -17.93
N PRO A 437 -12.44 -6.90 -17.67
CA PRO A 437 -12.28 -5.80 -18.62
C PRO A 437 -10.83 -5.63 -19.06
N ILE A 438 -10.69 -5.13 -20.29
CA ILE A 438 -9.40 -4.85 -20.91
C ILE A 438 -8.95 -3.43 -20.53
N ALA A 439 -7.77 -3.31 -19.95
CA ALA A 439 -7.08 -2.05 -19.70
C ALA A 439 -6.49 -1.45 -21.00
N LYS A 440 -5.67 -0.43 -20.88
CA LYS A 440 -4.99 0.22 -22.00
C LYS A 440 -4.14 -0.79 -22.79
N GLY A 441 -4.21 -0.72 -24.12
CA GLY A 441 -3.34 -1.50 -25.02
C GLY A 441 -3.78 -2.92 -25.30
N GLY A 442 -4.91 -3.37 -24.78
CA GLY A 442 -5.42 -4.74 -24.97
C GLY A 442 -5.10 -5.69 -23.82
N ASP A 443 -4.40 -5.22 -22.79
CA ASP A 443 -4.08 -6.03 -21.62
C ASP A 443 -5.28 -6.11 -20.66
N THR A 444 -5.52 -7.27 -20.09
CA THR A 444 -6.56 -7.48 -19.09
C THR A 444 -6.19 -6.78 -17.76
N SER A 445 -7.18 -6.28 -17.02
CA SER A 445 -6.97 -5.61 -15.74
C SER A 445 -6.71 -6.62 -14.63
N TYR A 446 -5.55 -6.52 -13.98
CA TYR A 446 -5.13 -7.41 -12.89
C TYR A 446 -4.58 -6.69 -11.66
N ASN A 447 -4.33 -5.37 -11.73
CA ASN A 447 -3.52 -4.73 -10.70
C ASN A 447 -4.33 -4.22 -9.52
N MET A 448 -5.38 -3.40 -9.78
CA MET A 448 -6.15 -2.74 -8.74
C MET A 448 -7.64 -2.73 -9.06
N THR A 449 -8.43 -2.62 -8.01
CA THR A 449 -9.86 -2.31 -8.09
C THR A 449 -10.19 -1.15 -7.17
N ILE A 450 -11.19 -0.34 -7.53
CA ILE A 450 -11.54 0.92 -6.87
C ILE A 450 -13.05 1.08 -6.77
N TRP A 451 -13.57 1.68 -5.71
CA TRP A 451 -14.94 2.18 -5.66
C TRP A 451 -14.97 3.60 -6.21
N TRP A 452 -15.31 3.72 -7.49
CA TRP A 452 -15.33 4.99 -8.21
C TRP A 452 -16.74 5.42 -8.62
N SER A 453 -17.56 4.50 -9.10
CA SER A 453 -18.92 4.78 -9.51
C SER A 453 -19.87 4.97 -8.31
N GLY A 454 -21.13 5.26 -8.58
CA GLY A 454 -22.15 5.32 -7.54
C GLY A 454 -22.71 3.96 -7.11
N SER A 455 -22.27 2.86 -7.73
CA SER A 455 -22.71 1.49 -7.43
C SER A 455 -21.85 0.83 -6.36
N LEU A 456 -22.33 -0.30 -5.82
CA LEU A 456 -21.56 -1.09 -4.85
C LEU A 456 -20.52 -2.01 -5.52
N ASN A 457 -20.65 -2.25 -6.84
CA ASN A 457 -19.61 -2.96 -7.59
C ASN A 457 -18.32 -2.13 -7.64
N ARG A 458 -17.19 -2.80 -7.57
CA ARG A 458 -15.89 -2.17 -7.81
C ARG A 458 -15.62 -2.04 -9.30
N GLN A 459 -14.82 -1.04 -9.64
CA GLN A 459 -14.27 -0.85 -10.97
C GLN A 459 -12.81 -1.28 -10.99
N MET A 460 -12.30 -1.70 -12.15
CA MET A 460 -10.88 -1.99 -12.33
C MET A 460 -10.11 -0.68 -12.51
N LEU A 461 -9.04 -0.52 -11.75
CA LEU A 461 -8.05 0.53 -11.90
C LEU A 461 -6.75 -0.09 -12.39
N ASP A 462 -6.39 0.15 -13.65
CA ASP A 462 -5.14 -0.33 -14.19
C ASP A 462 -4.51 0.73 -15.09
N TYR A 463 -3.19 0.89 -15.04
CA TYR A 463 -2.50 2.03 -15.66
C TYR A 463 -3.12 3.37 -15.22
N LEU A 464 -3.67 4.12 -16.17
CA LEU A 464 -4.34 5.41 -15.94
C LEU A 464 -5.85 5.34 -16.11
N VAL A 465 -6.42 4.13 -16.19
CA VAL A 465 -7.80 3.93 -16.63
C VAL A 465 -8.63 3.29 -15.53
N ILE A 466 -9.84 3.81 -15.33
CA ILE A 466 -10.86 3.17 -14.50
C ILE A 466 -11.95 2.64 -15.43
N HIS A 467 -12.16 1.33 -15.35
CA HIS A 467 -13.16 0.60 -16.13
C HIS A 467 -14.23 -0.03 -15.24
N SER A 468 -15.49 0.23 -15.54
CA SER A 468 -16.61 -0.56 -15.05
C SER A 468 -16.76 -1.82 -15.91
N TYR A 469 -17.14 -2.92 -15.27
CA TYR A 469 -17.46 -4.15 -15.99
C TYR A 469 -18.67 -3.99 -16.92
N THR A 470 -19.69 -3.22 -16.48
CA THR A 470 -20.93 -3.00 -17.24
C THR A 470 -20.88 -1.76 -18.13
N ASP A 471 -20.29 -0.66 -17.66
CA ASP A 471 -20.44 0.67 -18.30
C ASP A 471 -19.22 1.08 -19.14
N GLY A 472 -18.18 0.21 -19.16
CA GLY A 472 -16.96 0.49 -19.89
C GLY A 472 -16.05 1.49 -19.17
N ARG A 473 -15.33 2.31 -19.94
CA ARG A 473 -14.35 3.25 -19.39
C ARG A 473 -15.01 4.45 -18.74
N LEU A 474 -14.79 4.65 -17.43
CA LEU A 474 -15.30 5.76 -16.64
C LEU A 474 -14.31 6.93 -16.52
N PHE A 475 -13.00 6.62 -16.51
CA PHE A 475 -11.94 7.62 -16.34
C PHE A 475 -10.71 7.23 -17.16
N ASN A 476 -9.99 8.25 -17.64
CA ASN A 476 -8.68 8.07 -18.27
C ASN A 476 -7.75 9.23 -17.86
N GLY A 477 -6.75 8.96 -17.05
CA GLY A 477 -5.78 9.96 -16.58
C GLY A 477 -4.97 10.63 -17.71
N SER A 478 -4.82 9.95 -18.88
CA SER A 478 -4.14 10.58 -20.02
C SER A 478 -4.87 11.83 -20.53
N ASP A 479 -6.18 11.91 -20.34
CA ASP A 479 -6.98 13.10 -20.72
C ASP A 479 -6.67 14.31 -19.81
N TRP A 480 -5.97 14.06 -18.71
CA TRP A 480 -5.62 15.01 -17.66
C TRP A 480 -4.11 15.21 -17.50
N GLY A 481 -3.28 14.77 -18.44
CA GLY A 481 -1.83 15.00 -18.45
C GLY A 481 -1.10 14.41 -17.25
N VAL A 482 -1.49 13.19 -16.84
CA VAL A 482 -0.81 12.46 -15.77
C VAL A 482 -0.18 11.17 -16.27
N LYS A 483 0.73 10.61 -15.49
CA LYS A 483 1.38 9.33 -15.73
C LYS A 483 1.35 8.45 -14.48
N THR A 484 1.64 7.16 -14.66
CA THR A 484 1.80 6.20 -13.57
C THR A 484 3.09 6.43 -12.81
N ALA A 485 3.09 6.13 -11.52
CA ALA A 485 4.24 6.30 -10.63
C ALA A 485 5.28 5.21 -10.82
N SER A 486 4.85 3.95 -10.79
CA SER A 486 5.75 2.79 -10.86
C SER A 486 5.82 2.24 -12.29
N GLY A 487 7.04 2.00 -12.79
CA GLY A 487 7.25 1.36 -14.08
C GLY A 487 7.04 -0.15 -14.08
N THR A 488 7.00 -0.78 -12.90
CA THR A 488 6.92 -2.25 -12.78
C THR A 488 5.50 -2.77 -13.00
N LYS A 489 4.50 -2.14 -12.37
CA LYS A 489 3.09 -2.51 -12.49
C LYS A 489 2.22 -1.37 -13.03
N ASN A 490 2.81 -0.21 -13.33
CA ASN A 490 2.13 0.97 -13.87
C ASN A 490 0.96 1.47 -13.02
N ASN A 491 1.17 1.56 -11.71
CA ASN A 491 0.15 1.96 -10.75
C ASN A 491 0.14 3.47 -10.48
N ALA A 492 -0.93 3.95 -9.83
CA ALA A 492 -1.00 5.26 -9.21
C ALA A 492 0.04 5.39 -8.07
N CYS A 493 0.34 6.62 -7.63
CA CYS A 493 1.17 6.83 -6.44
C CYS A 493 0.51 6.25 -5.18
N PHE A 494 -0.79 6.45 -5.07
CA PHE A 494 -1.65 5.93 -4.00
C PHE A 494 -3.11 5.99 -4.45
N TYR A 495 -3.97 5.15 -3.89
CA TYR A 495 -5.41 5.32 -3.93
C TYR A 495 -6.06 4.77 -2.66
N GLY A 496 -7.22 5.32 -2.29
CA GLY A 496 -7.99 4.91 -1.13
C GLY A 496 -9.04 5.95 -0.77
N ASP A 497 -9.88 5.66 0.22
CA ASP A 497 -10.89 6.58 0.75
C ASP A 497 -10.22 7.70 1.59
N ILE A 498 -9.64 8.69 0.89
CA ILE A 498 -8.87 9.79 1.48
C ILE A 498 -9.79 10.81 2.15
N TRP A 499 -10.94 11.09 1.51
CA TRP A 499 -11.88 12.13 1.96
C TRP A 499 -13.00 11.58 2.83
N GLY A 500 -13.06 10.26 3.05
CA GLY A 500 -13.97 9.62 3.99
C GLY A 500 -15.43 9.55 3.50
N ASP A 501 -15.66 9.47 2.20
CA ASP A 501 -17.00 9.32 1.64
C ASP A 501 -17.32 7.90 1.14
N TRP A 502 -16.45 6.93 1.48
CA TRP A 502 -16.41 5.50 1.11
C TRP A 502 -15.98 5.22 -0.34
N ARG A 503 -16.01 6.20 -1.21
CA ARG A 503 -15.42 6.07 -2.53
C ARG A 503 -13.95 6.47 -2.46
N GLU A 504 -13.17 5.92 -3.36
CA GLU A 504 -11.72 6.01 -3.26
C GLU A 504 -11.19 7.08 -4.23
N GLU A 505 -10.32 7.94 -3.74
CA GLU A 505 -9.53 8.86 -4.54
C GLU A 505 -8.32 8.15 -5.14
N VAL A 506 -7.83 8.67 -6.28
CA VAL A 506 -6.61 8.18 -6.91
C VAL A 506 -5.62 9.32 -7.12
N ILE A 507 -4.36 9.10 -6.74
CA ILE A 507 -3.27 10.06 -6.84
C ILE A 507 -2.33 9.65 -7.97
N PHE A 508 -2.25 10.48 -9.00
CA PHE A 508 -1.27 10.37 -10.06
C PHE A 508 -0.30 11.56 -10.03
N VAL A 509 0.85 11.40 -10.68
CA VAL A 509 1.79 12.49 -10.92
C VAL A 509 1.56 13.07 -12.33
N ASP A 510 1.76 14.38 -12.48
CA ASP A 510 1.75 15.02 -13.79
C ASP A 510 2.92 14.53 -14.67
N GLU A 511 2.82 14.70 -15.98
CA GLU A 511 3.82 14.21 -16.94
C GLU A 511 5.24 14.75 -16.68
N ASN A 512 5.36 15.89 -16.00
CA ASN A 512 6.63 16.61 -15.77
C ASN A 512 7.22 16.40 -14.37
N ASP A 513 6.63 15.60 -13.49
CA ASP A 513 6.99 15.44 -12.07
C ASP A 513 7.04 16.78 -11.31
N THR A 514 6.04 17.65 -11.56
CA THR A 514 5.93 18.96 -10.93
C THR A 514 4.83 19.05 -9.88
N GLU A 515 3.80 18.20 -9.99
CA GLU A 515 2.69 18.13 -9.05
C GLU A 515 2.06 16.74 -9.00
N LEU A 516 1.46 16.42 -7.88
CA LEU A 516 0.50 15.31 -7.80
C LEU A 516 -0.90 15.84 -8.07
N ARG A 517 -1.74 15.02 -8.70
CA ARG A 517 -3.16 15.26 -8.95
C ARG A 517 -3.99 14.20 -8.25
N ILE A 518 -4.83 14.64 -7.33
CA ILE A 518 -5.74 13.81 -6.54
C ILE A 518 -7.10 13.90 -7.21
N PHE A 519 -7.51 12.82 -7.86
CA PHE A 519 -8.80 12.73 -8.52
C PHE A 519 -9.82 12.14 -7.57
N THR A 520 -10.99 12.76 -7.54
CA THR A 520 -12.18 12.26 -6.83
C THR A 520 -13.30 12.07 -7.83
N THR A 521 -14.21 11.16 -7.54
CA THR A 521 -15.36 10.89 -8.41
C THR A 521 -16.43 11.96 -8.31
N ASP A 522 -17.14 12.24 -9.41
CA ASP A 522 -18.34 13.08 -9.47
C ASP A 522 -19.63 12.24 -9.60
N PHE A 523 -19.53 10.92 -9.65
CA PHE A 523 -20.70 10.05 -9.71
C PHE A 523 -21.56 10.20 -8.45
N GLU A 524 -22.86 10.31 -8.64
CA GLU A 524 -23.80 10.32 -7.54
C GLU A 524 -24.02 8.92 -6.98
N THR A 525 -24.25 8.85 -5.66
CA THR A 525 -24.60 7.58 -4.99
C THR A 525 -25.65 7.81 -3.92
N ASP A 526 -26.59 6.88 -3.81
CA ASP A 526 -27.56 6.83 -2.72
C ASP A 526 -27.05 6.04 -1.50
N TYR A 527 -25.95 5.31 -1.67
CA TYR A 527 -25.35 4.52 -0.60
C TYR A 527 -24.60 5.43 0.39
N ARG A 528 -24.66 5.04 1.67
CA ARG A 528 -24.02 5.75 2.77
C ARG A 528 -23.32 4.74 3.68
N PHE A 529 -22.02 4.85 3.75
CA PHE A 529 -21.18 4.05 4.65
C PHE A 529 -20.36 5.00 5.54
N HIS A 530 -19.75 4.43 6.58
CA HIS A 530 -18.65 5.07 7.29
C HIS A 530 -17.43 5.16 6.38
N PRO A 531 -16.46 6.05 6.67
CA PRO A 531 -15.17 6.04 5.97
C PRO A 531 -14.58 4.63 5.97
N LEU A 532 -14.09 4.18 4.82
CA LEU A 532 -13.47 2.85 4.75
C LEU A 532 -12.20 2.78 5.62
N MET A 533 -11.51 3.91 5.82
CA MET A 533 -10.36 4.00 6.71
C MET A 533 -10.70 3.77 8.20
N ASP A 534 -11.99 3.78 8.59
CA ASP A 534 -12.43 3.36 9.93
C ASP A 534 -12.42 1.84 10.09
N ASP A 535 -12.52 1.09 8.98
CA ASP A 535 -12.42 -0.36 8.99
C ASP A 535 -10.95 -0.79 9.21
N HIS A 536 -10.76 -1.71 10.15
CA HIS A 536 -9.44 -2.15 10.56
C HIS A 536 -8.65 -2.80 9.41
N LEU A 537 -9.26 -3.74 8.68
CA LEU A 537 -8.59 -4.42 7.58
C LEU A 537 -8.33 -3.48 6.40
N TYR A 538 -9.30 -2.62 6.07
CA TYR A 538 -9.13 -1.64 5.00
C TYR A 538 -7.95 -0.70 5.28
N ARG A 539 -7.89 -0.13 6.50
CA ARG A 539 -6.79 0.76 6.92
C ARG A 539 -5.44 0.07 6.83
N LEU A 540 -5.33 -1.19 7.30
CA LEU A 540 -4.10 -1.98 7.16
C LEU A 540 -3.76 -2.24 5.69
N SER A 541 -4.74 -2.61 4.85
CA SER A 541 -4.49 -2.86 3.42
C SER A 541 -4.07 -1.59 2.67
N ALA A 542 -4.63 -0.42 3.00
CA ALA A 542 -4.19 0.87 2.46
C ALA A 542 -2.76 1.20 2.89
N THR A 543 -2.41 0.97 4.17
CA THR A 543 -1.05 1.16 4.71
C THR A 543 -0.03 0.25 4.02
N HIS A 544 -0.41 -0.98 3.68
CA HIS A 544 0.47 -1.98 3.04
C HIS A 544 0.42 -1.95 1.50
N GLN A 545 -0.31 -1.03 0.90
CA GLN A 545 -0.53 -1.00 -0.55
C GLN A 545 0.79 -1.00 -1.34
N ASN A 546 1.79 -0.26 -0.87
CA ASN A 546 2.99 0.12 -1.61
C ASN A 546 4.28 -0.47 -1.04
N ILE A 547 4.22 -1.50 -0.19
CA ILE A 547 5.42 -2.04 0.48
C ILE A 547 6.24 -3.01 -0.38
N GLY A 548 5.73 -3.38 -1.53
CA GLY A 548 6.37 -4.23 -2.53
C GLY A 548 5.67 -4.04 -3.87
N TYR A 549 5.18 -5.11 -4.49
CA TYR A 549 4.24 -4.94 -5.59
C TYR A 549 2.91 -4.44 -5.04
N ASN A 550 2.43 -3.33 -5.62
CA ASN A 550 1.19 -2.71 -5.16
C ASN A 550 0.02 -3.69 -5.22
N GLN A 551 -0.78 -3.70 -4.15
CA GLN A 551 -1.97 -4.53 -4.01
C GLN A 551 -3.20 -3.65 -3.72
N PRO A 552 -4.42 -4.06 -4.13
CA PRO A 552 -5.63 -3.31 -3.87
C PRO A 552 -5.99 -3.30 -2.39
N THR A 553 -6.76 -2.28 -2.01
CA THR A 553 -7.40 -2.19 -0.70
C THR A 553 -8.55 -3.19 -0.58
N HIS A 554 -8.75 -3.77 0.59
CA HIS A 554 -9.88 -4.65 0.90
C HIS A 554 -10.44 -4.37 2.30
N PRO A 555 -11.77 -4.20 2.46
CA PRO A 555 -12.39 -4.06 3.78
C PRO A 555 -12.59 -5.40 4.48
N GLY A 556 -12.75 -5.34 5.80
CA GLY A 556 -13.07 -6.49 6.65
C GLY A 556 -14.53 -6.96 6.58
N TYR A 557 -15.34 -6.29 5.78
CA TYR A 557 -16.74 -6.63 5.53
C TYR A 557 -17.07 -6.58 4.04
N TYR A 558 -18.10 -7.28 3.66
CA TYR A 558 -18.52 -7.31 2.25
C TYR A 558 -19.25 -6.03 1.85
N ILE A 559 -18.81 -5.44 0.74
CA ILE A 559 -19.54 -4.42 -0.02
C ILE A 559 -19.68 -4.95 -1.45
N GLY A 560 -20.90 -5.18 -1.89
CA GLY A 560 -21.15 -5.69 -3.23
C GLY A 560 -22.58 -5.51 -3.68
N SER A 561 -22.84 -5.83 -4.94
CA SER A 561 -24.09 -5.58 -5.64
C SER A 561 -25.31 -6.29 -5.06
N ASP A 562 -25.11 -7.36 -4.30
CA ASP A 562 -26.14 -8.17 -3.68
C ASP A 562 -26.35 -7.90 -2.18
N LEU A 563 -25.68 -6.87 -1.61
CA LEU A 563 -25.76 -6.53 -0.18
C LEU A 563 -27.20 -6.26 0.31
N ASN A 564 -28.10 -5.83 -0.56
CA ASN A 564 -29.49 -5.52 -0.26
C ASN A 564 -30.52 -6.41 -0.98
N LYS A 565 -30.10 -7.57 -1.48
CA LYS A 565 -30.99 -8.53 -2.19
C LYS A 565 -31.51 -9.65 -1.31
#